data_24c62a8644c9dfea63cc9fd2ef414252
#
_entry.id   24c62a8644c9dfea63cc9fd2ef414252
#
_cell.length_a   1.000
_cell.length_b   1.000
_cell.length_c   1.000
_cell.angle_alpha   90.00
_cell.angle_beta   90.00
_cell.angle_gamma   90.00
#
_symmetry.space_group_name_H-M   'P 1'
#
loop_
_entity.id
_entity.type
_entity.pdbx_description
1 polymer ?
#
loop_
_entity_poly.entity_id
_entity_poly.type
_entity_poly.pdbx_seq_one_letter_code
_entity_poly.pdbx_strand_id
1 'polypeptide(L)'
;MIENKDVKALIKEIENHLVNELLPFWTTRMIDKTNGGYLTHFDVKGNDSGEDEKSLIAQTRCLYTISSAHRAGFGNGRYADMARHGADFLIDKMWDKEHGGFYWMMDRKGNVKIDKKIIYGHSFAIYSLSEYTLATGDPRGIEYAEKVFDMIQKYCVDTMYGGYWEMFHRNWTLCGPGSQGGDRKTLDVHMHLMEAFTTLYECTGKDVHRRKLLEDIDILTNRIIHPVYKTGIPQFFRDWTVAPQIKFDIIWGWDRFSEEGQKGNATDNTCYGHNAEFVWLLLHALDILKTDPGIYSDLIRIILDHTVDNGIDYEFGGVYVEGAHSGGVYDKEKEFWQQAEVLTGLLDGVILFGDDKYWNAYRNVHRFVFDKVINKGVGEWYPLLSRKGDPIWTHMGHSWKINYHTVRSMIQSAERLDKILTNSGKNKSK
;
A
#
# COMPACT_ATOMS: atom_id res chain seq x y z
N MET A 1 -18.18 -7.80 -23.90
CA MET A 1 -18.44 -9.03 -23.10
C MET A 1 -17.10 -9.71 -22.81
N ILE A 2 -16.79 -9.97 -21.55
CA ILE A 2 -15.51 -10.57 -21.12
C ILE A 2 -15.53 -12.07 -21.46
N GLU A 3 -14.53 -12.53 -22.23
CA GLU A 3 -14.42 -13.93 -22.61
C GLU A 3 -13.68 -14.73 -21.54
N ASN A 4 -14.25 -15.84 -21.09
CA ASN A 4 -13.64 -16.71 -20.08
C ASN A 4 -12.24 -17.21 -20.48
N LYS A 5 -11.97 -17.34 -21.77
CA LYS A 5 -10.64 -17.74 -22.29
C LYS A 5 -9.59 -16.68 -21.99
N ASP A 6 -9.94 -15.40 -22.18
CA ASP A 6 -9.01 -14.27 -21.91
C ASP A 6 -8.71 -14.17 -20.41
N VAL A 7 -9.74 -14.30 -19.57
CA VAL A 7 -9.57 -14.26 -18.11
C VAL A 7 -8.65 -15.39 -17.62
N LYS A 8 -8.83 -16.62 -18.13
CA LYS A 8 -7.96 -17.75 -17.79
C LYS A 8 -6.50 -17.54 -18.23
N ALA A 9 -6.31 -16.92 -19.40
CA ALA A 9 -4.96 -16.59 -19.88
C ALA A 9 -4.26 -15.57 -18.96
N LEU A 10 -4.98 -14.53 -18.53
CA LEU A 10 -4.47 -13.53 -17.59
C LEU A 10 -4.13 -14.13 -16.22
N ILE A 11 -4.99 -14.99 -15.67
CA ILE A 11 -4.69 -15.69 -14.39
C ILE A 11 -3.39 -16.46 -14.53
N LYS A 12 -3.25 -17.25 -15.58
CA LYS A 12 -2.04 -18.06 -15.80
C LYS A 12 -0.78 -17.21 -15.94
N GLU A 13 -0.88 -16.06 -16.61
CA GLU A 13 0.23 -15.12 -16.79
C GLU A 13 0.65 -14.51 -15.45
N ILE A 14 -0.33 -14.04 -14.65
CA ILE A 14 -0.12 -13.49 -13.30
C ILE A 14 0.49 -14.54 -12.37
N GLU A 15 -0.08 -15.73 -12.30
CA GLU A 15 0.43 -16.82 -11.45
C GLU A 15 1.84 -17.23 -11.83
N ASN A 16 2.13 -17.30 -13.14
CA ASN A 16 3.48 -17.61 -13.62
C ASN A 16 4.49 -16.55 -13.16
N HIS A 17 4.17 -15.26 -13.33
CA HIS A 17 5.01 -14.16 -12.86
C HIS A 17 5.20 -14.18 -11.34
N LEU A 18 4.12 -14.35 -10.59
CA LEU A 18 4.15 -14.41 -9.13
C LEU A 18 5.02 -15.56 -8.60
N VAL A 19 4.78 -16.78 -9.11
CA VAL A 19 5.39 -18.01 -8.57
C VAL A 19 6.82 -18.23 -9.06
N ASN A 20 7.11 -17.89 -10.33
CA ASN A 20 8.39 -18.18 -10.96
C ASN A 20 9.37 -16.99 -10.99
N GLU A 21 8.90 -15.78 -10.75
CA GLU A 21 9.73 -14.57 -10.83
C GLU A 21 9.68 -13.76 -9.52
N LEU A 22 8.55 -13.15 -9.14
CA LEU A 22 8.47 -12.23 -8.00
C LEU A 22 8.79 -12.88 -6.65
N LEU A 23 8.09 -13.95 -6.29
CA LEU A 23 8.33 -14.63 -5.02
C LEU A 23 9.76 -15.19 -4.94
N PRO A 24 10.31 -15.87 -5.95
CA PRO A 24 11.71 -16.29 -5.95
C PRO A 24 12.71 -15.13 -5.85
N PHE A 25 12.48 -14.01 -6.53
CA PHE A 25 13.36 -12.85 -6.42
C PHE A 25 13.57 -12.45 -4.96
N TRP A 26 12.49 -12.26 -4.21
CA TRP A 26 12.56 -11.82 -2.82
C TRP A 26 12.97 -12.93 -1.85
N THR A 27 12.35 -14.10 -1.95
CA THR A 27 12.57 -15.17 -0.97
C THR A 27 13.98 -15.78 -1.00
N THR A 28 14.71 -15.61 -2.08
CA THR A 28 16.12 -16.07 -2.17
C THR A 28 17.13 -15.01 -1.73
N ARG A 29 16.72 -13.72 -1.59
CA ARG A 29 17.65 -12.60 -1.38
C ARG A 29 17.41 -11.84 -0.07
N MET A 30 16.17 -11.70 0.37
CA MET A 30 15.81 -10.72 1.41
C MET A 30 16.19 -11.13 2.84
N ILE A 31 16.48 -12.40 3.14
CA ILE A 31 16.78 -12.82 4.51
C ILE A 31 18.19 -12.41 4.93
N ASP A 32 18.30 -11.48 5.90
CA ASP A 32 19.59 -11.18 6.54
C ASP A 32 19.89 -12.20 7.64
N LYS A 33 20.65 -13.25 7.27
CA LYS A 33 21.03 -14.33 8.19
C LYS A 33 22.01 -13.90 9.26
N THR A 34 22.70 -12.77 9.07
CA THR A 34 23.76 -12.29 9.97
C THR A 34 23.20 -11.40 11.07
N ASN A 35 22.33 -10.45 10.69
CA ASN A 35 21.88 -9.42 11.60
C ASN A 35 20.37 -9.50 11.93
N GLY A 36 19.63 -10.39 11.26
CA GLY A 36 18.18 -10.52 11.39
C GLY A 36 17.40 -9.54 10.50
N GLY A 37 16.10 -9.76 10.36
CA GLY A 37 15.25 -8.98 9.49
C GLY A 37 15.53 -9.18 8.00
N TYR A 38 15.17 -8.19 7.19
CA TYR A 38 15.22 -8.29 5.75
C TYR A 38 16.22 -7.32 5.12
N LEU A 39 16.93 -7.78 4.10
CA LEU A 39 17.67 -6.96 3.14
C LEU A 39 16.67 -6.43 2.10
N THR A 40 16.74 -5.16 1.79
CA THR A 40 15.73 -4.50 0.95
C THR A 40 16.31 -3.70 -0.20
N HIS A 41 17.64 -3.47 -0.22
CA HIS A 41 18.30 -2.68 -1.24
C HIS A 41 18.96 -3.57 -2.28
N PHE A 42 18.41 -3.56 -3.50
CA PHE A 42 18.89 -4.38 -4.60
C PHE A 42 19.09 -3.54 -5.86
N ASP A 43 20.22 -3.73 -6.53
CA ASP A 43 20.52 -3.10 -7.81
C ASP A 43 19.64 -3.63 -8.96
N VAL A 44 19.83 -3.13 -10.17
CA VAL A 44 19.06 -3.53 -11.37
C VAL A 44 19.21 -5.02 -11.72
N LYS A 45 20.28 -5.67 -11.25
CA LYS A 45 20.55 -7.12 -11.44
C LYS A 45 20.07 -7.97 -10.27
N GLY A 46 19.52 -7.34 -9.24
CA GLY A 46 19.05 -8.02 -8.02
C GLY A 46 20.18 -8.37 -7.04
N ASN A 47 21.34 -7.75 -7.16
CA ASN A 47 22.41 -7.90 -6.16
C ASN A 47 22.15 -6.95 -4.99
N ASP A 48 22.51 -7.38 -3.78
CA ASP A 48 22.53 -6.50 -2.60
C ASP A 48 23.46 -5.31 -2.85
N SER A 49 22.94 -4.08 -2.78
CA SER A 49 23.71 -2.86 -3.00
C SER A 49 24.58 -2.46 -1.82
N GLY A 50 24.45 -3.16 -0.68
CA GLY A 50 25.27 -2.93 0.51
C GLY A 50 24.83 -1.74 1.37
N GLU A 51 23.67 -1.15 1.10
CA GLU A 51 23.15 -0.03 1.88
C GLU A 51 22.94 -0.42 3.35
N ASP A 52 23.29 0.53 4.25
CA ASP A 52 23.26 0.33 5.68
C ASP A 52 21.96 0.85 6.30
N GLU A 53 20.82 0.34 5.82
CA GLU A 53 19.49 0.78 6.26
C GLU A 53 18.48 -0.34 6.35
N LYS A 54 17.71 -0.32 7.44
CA LYS A 54 16.49 -1.11 7.66
C LYS A 54 15.38 -0.18 8.16
N SER A 55 14.55 0.29 7.25
CA SER A 55 13.41 1.13 7.58
C SER A 55 12.25 0.31 8.14
N LEU A 56 11.47 0.88 9.07
CA LEU A 56 10.25 0.25 9.59
C LEU A 56 9.30 -0.13 8.46
N ILE A 57 9.14 0.74 7.47
CA ILE A 57 8.27 0.51 6.31
C ILE A 57 8.70 -0.73 5.53
N ALA A 58 9.98 -0.84 5.17
CA ALA A 58 10.44 -1.97 4.38
C ALA A 58 10.36 -3.29 5.16
N GLN A 59 10.71 -3.29 6.45
CA GLN A 59 10.65 -4.48 7.29
C GLN A 59 9.20 -4.97 7.48
N THR A 60 8.28 -4.07 7.78
CA THR A 60 6.86 -4.42 7.99
C THR A 60 6.19 -4.86 6.69
N ARG A 61 6.44 -4.17 5.58
CA ARG A 61 5.89 -4.53 4.28
C ARG A 61 6.42 -5.88 3.78
N CYS A 62 7.70 -6.20 3.99
CA CYS A 62 8.25 -7.53 3.70
C CYS A 62 7.59 -8.61 4.57
N LEU A 63 7.40 -8.35 5.87
CA LEU A 63 6.70 -9.26 6.77
C LEU A 63 5.27 -9.53 6.30
N TYR A 64 4.52 -8.46 5.98
CA TYR A 64 3.18 -8.60 5.42
C TYR A 64 3.18 -9.48 4.17
N THR A 65 4.03 -9.17 3.19
CA THR A 65 4.06 -9.87 1.91
C THR A 65 4.29 -11.36 2.07
N ILE A 66 5.26 -11.76 2.90
CA ILE A 66 5.59 -13.17 3.12
C ILE A 66 4.48 -13.87 3.93
N SER A 67 3.89 -13.19 4.91
CA SER A 67 2.76 -13.70 5.68
C SER A 67 1.54 -13.93 4.79
N SER A 68 1.19 -12.93 3.98
CA SER A 68 0.07 -13.00 3.03
C SER A 68 0.27 -14.09 1.97
N ALA A 69 1.48 -14.20 1.41
CA ALA A 69 1.80 -15.27 0.47
C ALA A 69 1.72 -16.67 1.13
N HIS A 70 2.14 -16.80 2.40
CA HIS A 70 1.97 -18.04 3.17
C HIS A 70 0.49 -18.37 3.37
N ARG A 71 -0.31 -17.39 3.80
CA ARG A 71 -1.76 -17.53 4.01
C ARG A 71 -2.49 -17.92 2.74
N ALA A 72 -2.05 -17.40 1.58
CA ALA A 72 -2.56 -17.76 0.26
C ALA A 72 -2.07 -19.14 -0.25
N GLY A 73 -1.29 -19.90 0.55
CA GLY A 73 -0.86 -21.26 0.25
C GLY A 73 0.45 -21.39 -0.53
N PHE A 74 1.17 -20.27 -0.77
CA PHE A 74 2.47 -20.32 -1.44
C PHE A 74 3.60 -20.80 -0.50
N GLY A 75 4.69 -21.27 -1.10
CA GLY A 75 5.96 -21.57 -0.41
C GLY A 75 6.02 -22.89 0.34
N ASN A 76 4.97 -23.73 0.30
CA ASN A 76 4.97 -25.07 0.92
C ASN A 76 5.46 -25.07 2.40
N GLY A 77 4.98 -24.11 3.19
CA GLY A 77 5.32 -23.95 4.61
C GLY A 77 6.58 -23.12 4.90
N ARG A 78 7.51 -22.98 3.95
CA ARG A 78 8.78 -22.24 4.16
C ARG A 78 8.60 -20.76 4.48
N TYR A 79 7.51 -20.15 4.02
CA TYR A 79 7.28 -18.71 4.24
C TYR A 79 6.89 -18.40 5.67
N ALA A 80 6.36 -19.36 6.44
CA ALA A 80 6.12 -19.18 7.87
C ALA A 80 7.42 -18.90 8.65
N ASP A 81 8.51 -19.63 8.37
CA ASP A 81 9.80 -19.40 9.02
C ASP A 81 10.44 -18.08 8.58
N MET A 82 10.27 -17.69 7.31
CA MET A 82 10.72 -16.39 6.81
C MET A 82 9.94 -15.22 7.44
N ALA A 83 8.64 -15.39 7.64
CA ALA A 83 7.81 -14.41 8.35
C ALA A 83 8.22 -14.30 9.82
N ARG A 84 8.44 -15.43 10.50
CA ARG A 84 8.93 -15.43 11.89
C ARG A 84 10.27 -14.69 12.02
N HIS A 85 11.19 -14.88 11.10
CA HIS A 85 12.48 -14.19 11.07
C HIS A 85 12.31 -12.65 11.04
N GLY A 86 11.36 -12.14 10.24
CA GLY A 86 11.05 -10.71 10.20
C GLY A 86 10.33 -10.21 11.46
N ALA A 87 9.37 -10.99 11.97
CA ALA A 87 8.65 -10.67 13.20
C ALA A 87 9.60 -10.60 14.39
N ASP A 88 10.54 -11.55 14.53
CA ASP A 88 11.57 -11.54 15.57
C ASP A 88 12.43 -10.26 15.50
N PHE A 89 12.84 -9.84 14.30
CA PHE A 89 13.60 -8.59 14.16
C PHE A 89 12.80 -7.35 14.57
N LEU A 90 11.55 -7.25 14.17
CA LEU A 90 10.66 -6.15 14.58
C LEU A 90 10.51 -6.11 16.11
N ILE A 91 10.15 -7.23 16.70
CA ILE A 91 9.84 -7.34 18.13
C ILE A 91 11.08 -7.18 19.00
N ASP A 92 12.18 -7.81 18.66
CA ASP A 92 13.37 -7.88 19.51
C ASP A 92 14.31 -6.70 19.32
N LYS A 93 14.37 -6.12 18.10
CA LYS A 93 15.32 -5.08 17.72
C LYS A 93 14.68 -3.72 17.47
N MET A 94 13.60 -3.64 16.69
CA MET A 94 12.99 -2.36 16.32
C MET A 94 12.02 -1.82 17.37
N TRP A 95 11.53 -2.65 18.30
CA TRP A 95 10.67 -2.19 19.40
C TRP A 95 11.43 -1.35 20.41
N ASP A 96 10.96 -0.12 20.67
CA ASP A 96 11.50 0.75 21.72
C ASP A 96 11.03 0.28 23.10
N LYS A 97 11.92 -0.37 23.86
CA LYS A 97 11.61 -0.94 25.19
C LYS A 97 11.35 0.12 26.26
N GLU A 98 11.78 1.36 26.03
CA GLU A 98 11.61 2.46 26.99
C GLU A 98 10.30 3.21 26.79
N HIS A 99 10.00 3.59 25.52
CA HIS A 99 8.84 4.42 25.20
C HIS A 99 7.72 3.66 24.46
N GLY A 100 7.99 2.43 24.05
CA GLY A 100 7.11 1.63 23.20
C GLY A 100 7.04 2.16 21.76
N GLY A 101 6.32 1.42 20.91
CA GLY A 101 6.34 1.65 19.46
C GLY A 101 7.68 1.28 18.82
N PHE A 102 7.75 1.44 17.51
CA PHE A 102 8.93 1.04 16.75
C PHE A 102 9.80 2.25 16.40
N TYR A 103 11.12 2.04 16.32
CA TYR A 103 12.04 3.01 15.71
C TYR A 103 11.79 3.11 14.20
N TRP A 104 11.94 4.32 13.65
CA TRP A 104 11.71 4.54 12.22
C TRP A 104 12.76 3.88 11.33
N MET A 105 14.04 3.98 11.74
CA MET A 105 15.14 3.42 10.95
C MET A 105 16.27 2.90 11.83
N MET A 106 16.79 1.76 11.45
CA MET A 106 17.98 1.16 12.02
C MET A 106 19.07 1.01 10.95
N ASP A 107 20.32 0.88 11.37
CA ASP A 107 21.37 0.39 10.50
C ASP A 107 21.22 -1.13 10.25
N ARG A 108 22.01 -1.67 9.33
CA ARG A 108 21.98 -3.08 8.99
C ARG A 108 22.26 -4.01 10.19
N LYS A 109 23.06 -3.54 11.18
CA LYS A 109 23.43 -4.28 12.39
C LYS A 109 22.37 -4.22 13.49
N GLY A 110 21.37 -3.37 13.34
CA GLY A 110 20.30 -3.18 14.31
C GLY A 110 20.57 -2.06 15.32
N ASN A 111 21.46 -1.11 15.02
CA ASN A 111 21.58 0.13 15.80
C ASN A 111 20.59 1.17 15.29
N VAL A 112 20.01 1.97 16.20
CA VAL A 112 19.03 2.99 15.86
C VAL A 112 19.69 4.15 15.11
N LYS A 113 19.21 4.46 13.91
CA LYS A 113 19.59 5.64 13.11
C LYS A 113 18.60 6.79 13.29
N ILE A 114 17.30 6.49 13.28
CA ILE A 114 16.22 7.47 13.46
C ILE A 114 15.21 6.87 14.43
N ASP A 115 15.04 7.52 15.57
CA ASP A 115 14.22 7.04 16.69
C ASP A 115 12.79 7.59 16.71
N LYS A 116 12.42 8.46 15.78
CA LYS A 116 11.09 9.08 15.69
C LYS A 116 9.98 8.04 15.56
N LYS A 117 8.79 8.42 16.04
CA LYS A 117 7.56 7.62 15.90
C LYS A 117 6.71 8.24 14.79
N ILE A 118 6.67 7.56 13.65
CA ILE A 118 5.92 8.00 12.48
C ILE A 118 4.75 7.06 12.29
N ILE A 119 3.53 7.59 12.28
CA ILE A 119 2.31 6.80 12.33
C ILE A 119 2.12 5.98 11.05
N TYR A 120 2.57 6.50 9.91
CA TYR A 120 2.60 5.72 8.68
C TYR A 120 3.31 4.36 8.85
N GLY A 121 4.51 4.34 9.48
CA GLY A 121 5.21 3.08 9.77
C GLY A 121 4.54 2.22 10.83
N HIS A 122 3.89 2.85 11.80
CA HIS A 122 3.16 2.14 12.85
C HIS A 122 1.86 1.53 12.34
N SER A 123 1.18 2.13 11.34
CA SER A 123 0.04 1.49 10.66
C SER A 123 0.48 0.19 9.97
N PHE A 124 1.60 0.23 9.23
CA PHE A 124 2.17 -0.98 8.63
C PHE A 124 2.65 -2.01 9.66
N ALA A 125 3.09 -1.60 10.84
CA ALA A 125 3.42 -2.53 11.92
C ALA A 125 2.17 -3.26 12.44
N ILE A 126 1.06 -2.55 12.67
CA ILE A 126 -0.23 -3.18 13.03
C ILE A 126 -0.66 -4.15 11.93
N TYR A 127 -0.65 -3.69 10.69
CA TYR A 127 -1.08 -4.45 9.52
C TYR A 127 -0.30 -5.75 9.35
N SER A 128 1.03 -5.65 9.31
CA SER A 128 1.90 -6.79 9.06
C SER A 128 1.94 -7.80 10.23
N LEU A 129 1.91 -7.33 11.47
CA LEU A 129 1.91 -8.20 12.65
C LEU A 129 0.56 -8.90 12.83
N SER A 130 -0.56 -8.25 12.49
CA SER A 130 -1.88 -8.89 12.45
C SER A 130 -1.94 -9.96 11.36
N GLU A 131 -1.48 -9.67 10.14
CA GLU A 131 -1.40 -10.65 9.05
C GLU A 131 -0.46 -11.82 9.38
N TYR A 132 0.68 -11.55 10.06
CA TYR A 132 1.58 -12.59 10.54
C TYR A 132 0.87 -13.55 11.51
N THR A 133 0.07 -13.02 12.44
CA THR A 133 -0.73 -13.86 13.34
C THR A 133 -1.78 -14.67 12.59
N LEU A 134 -2.51 -14.06 11.65
CA LEU A 134 -3.50 -14.76 10.82
C LEU A 134 -2.87 -15.89 9.99
N ALA A 135 -1.67 -15.65 9.48
CA ALA A 135 -0.95 -16.60 8.63
C ALA A 135 -0.30 -17.77 9.40
N THR A 136 0.21 -17.52 10.60
CA THR A 136 1.07 -18.47 11.32
C THR A 136 0.49 -18.97 12.64
N GLY A 137 -0.48 -18.27 13.21
CA GLY A 137 -1.02 -18.53 14.56
C GLY A 137 -0.09 -18.06 15.70
N ASP A 138 1.03 -17.38 15.42
CA ASP A 138 1.93 -16.87 16.45
C ASP A 138 1.28 -15.67 17.19
N PRO A 139 0.98 -15.79 18.50
CA PRO A 139 0.28 -14.74 19.23
C PRO A 139 1.09 -13.48 19.47
N ARG A 140 2.41 -13.52 19.31
CA ARG A 140 3.28 -12.34 19.48
C ARG A 140 2.95 -11.25 18.47
N GLY A 141 2.54 -11.62 17.26
CA GLY A 141 2.16 -10.64 16.25
C GLY A 141 1.00 -9.78 16.73
N ILE A 142 -0.10 -10.39 17.13
CA ILE A 142 -1.26 -9.62 17.58
C ILE A 142 -1.02 -8.89 18.92
N GLU A 143 -0.20 -9.44 19.81
CA GLU A 143 0.18 -8.76 21.05
C GLU A 143 0.86 -7.41 20.79
N TYR A 144 1.82 -7.37 19.85
CA TYR A 144 2.52 -6.14 19.51
C TYR A 144 1.68 -5.21 18.62
N ALA A 145 0.85 -5.74 17.74
CA ALA A 145 -0.11 -4.95 16.97
C ALA A 145 -1.08 -4.18 17.89
N GLU A 146 -1.63 -4.84 18.91
CA GLU A 146 -2.49 -4.21 19.91
C GLU A 146 -1.75 -3.17 20.75
N LYS A 147 -0.51 -3.42 21.17
CA LYS A 147 0.31 -2.42 21.88
C LYS A 147 0.51 -1.15 21.02
N VAL A 148 0.76 -1.31 19.71
CA VAL A 148 0.88 -0.16 18.80
C VAL A 148 -0.46 0.56 18.65
N PHE A 149 -1.55 -0.18 18.48
CA PHE A 149 -2.90 0.40 18.43
C PHE A 149 -3.20 1.23 19.67
N ASP A 150 -2.97 0.70 20.87
CA ASP A 150 -3.20 1.41 22.14
C ASP A 150 -2.35 2.70 22.22
N MET A 151 -1.11 2.66 21.75
CA MET A 151 -0.26 3.85 21.70
C MET A 151 -0.78 4.91 20.74
N ILE A 152 -1.23 4.50 19.54
CA ILE A 152 -1.86 5.41 18.58
C ILE A 152 -3.11 6.04 19.21
N GLN A 153 -3.96 5.26 19.85
CA GLN A 153 -5.16 5.79 20.51
C GLN A 153 -4.82 6.74 21.67
N LYS A 154 -3.74 6.48 22.40
CA LYS A 154 -3.32 7.30 23.55
C LYS A 154 -2.66 8.61 23.16
N TYR A 155 -1.80 8.60 22.13
CA TYR A 155 -0.91 9.73 21.87
C TYR A 155 -1.24 10.47 20.57
N CYS A 156 -1.88 9.81 19.59
CA CYS A 156 -1.97 10.35 18.25
C CYS A 156 -3.36 10.87 17.87
N VAL A 157 -4.39 10.56 18.64
CA VAL A 157 -5.76 11.04 18.35
C VAL A 157 -5.84 12.56 18.54
N ASP A 158 -6.30 13.27 17.51
CA ASP A 158 -6.68 14.67 17.61
C ASP A 158 -8.11 14.78 18.18
N THR A 159 -8.21 15.04 19.48
CA THR A 159 -9.50 15.14 20.17
C THR A 159 -10.27 16.42 19.86
N MET A 160 -9.65 17.41 19.19
CA MET A 160 -10.30 18.68 18.84
C MET A 160 -10.95 18.63 17.46
N TYR A 161 -10.23 18.12 16.46
CA TYR A 161 -10.68 18.11 15.06
C TYR A 161 -10.94 16.73 14.49
N GLY A 162 -10.63 15.67 15.26
CA GLY A 162 -10.70 14.27 14.81
C GLY A 162 -9.52 13.87 13.94
N GLY A 163 -9.40 12.56 13.69
CA GLY A 163 -8.26 11.97 12.98
C GLY A 163 -7.02 11.87 13.85
N TYR A 164 -5.88 11.69 13.19
CA TYR A 164 -4.64 11.34 13.86
C TYR A 164 -3.51 12.30 13.51
N TRP A 165 -2.68 12.63 14.50
CA TRP A 165 -1.38 13.24 14.33
C TRP A 165 -0.39 12.21 13.81
N GLU A 166 0.61 12.60 13.04
CA GLU A 166 1.40 11.67 12.25
C GLU A 166 2.87 11.58 12.63
N MET A 167 3.47 12.67 13.15
CA MET A 167 4.90 12.79 13.37
C MET A 167 5.22 13.09 14.83
N PHE A 168 5.98 12.20 15.47
CA PHE A 168 6.34 12.31 16.88
C PHE A 168 7.84 12.10 17.11
N HIS A 169 8.34 12.74 18.15
CA HIS A 169 9.63 12.40 18.75
C HIS A 169 9.56 11.01 19.40
N ARG A 170 10.71 10.45 19.76
CA ARG A 170 10.82 9.11 20.36
C ARG A 170 9.89 8.91 21.56
N ASN A 171 9.72 9.92 22.39
CA ASN A 171 8.90 9.91 23.61
C ASN A 171 7.41 10.23 23.37
N TRP A 172 6.93 10.16 22.14
CA TRP A 172 5.57 10.48 21.74
C TRP A 172 5.14 11.95 21.92
N THR A 173 6.08 12.87 22.08
CA THR A 173 5.76 14.30 21.96
C THR A 173 5.63 14.67 20.48
N LEU A 174 4.60 15.44 20.15
CA LEU A 174 4.31 15.86 18.77
C LEU A 174 5.49 16.68 18.22
N CYS A 175 5.90 16.40 16.98
CA CYS A 175 6.91 17.20 16.28
C CYS A 175 6.45 18.63 16.02
N GLY A 176 7.38 19.51 15.68
CA GLY A 176 7.07 20.89 15.29
C GLY A 176 6.31 20.97 13.96
N PRO A 177 5.75 22.14 13.62
CA PRO A 177 5.03 22.36 12.37
C PRO A 177 5.97 22.42 11.16
N GLY A 178 5.39 22.52 9.95
CA GLY A 178 6.09 22.63 8.69
C GLY A 178 6.82 21.36 8.31
N SER A 179 8.09 21.42 7.93
CA SER A 179 8.87 20.25 7.49
C SER A 179 9.01 19.14 8.52
N GLN A 180 8.76 19.42 9.81
CA GLN A 180 8.69 18.40 10.84
C GLN A 180 7.36 17.65 10.89
N GLY A 181 6.32 18.12 10.18
CA GLY A 181 5.05 17.42 9.94
C GLY A 181 4.07 17.41 11.13
N GLY A 182 4.35 18.07 12.24
CA GLY A 182 3.49 18.03 13.43
C GLY A 182 2.18 18.84 13.31
N ASP A 183 1.99 19.57 12.24
CA ASP A 183 0.76 20.31 11.92
C ASP A 183 -0.03 19.73 10.74
N ARG A 184 0.31 18.52 10.30
CA ARG A 184 -0.23 17.90 9.10
C ARG A 184 -1.06 16.65 9.41
N LYS A 185 -2.06 16.42 8.53
CA LYS A 185 -2.80 15.18 8.38
C LYS A 185 -2.79 14.81 6.90
N THR A 186 -2.61 13.52 6.59
CA THR A 186 -2.48 13.06 5.21
C THR A 186 -3.50 11.97 4.87
N LEU A 187 -3.83 11.89 3.58
CA LEU A 187 -4.58 10.76 3.03
C LEU A 187 -3.86 9.44 3.34
N ASP A 188 -2.53 9.41 3.11
CA ASP A 188 -1.73 8.19 3.20
C ASP A 188 -1.80 7.56 4.59
N VAL A 189 -1.66 8.36 5.64
CA VAL A 189 -1.71 7.84 7.02
C VAL A 189 -3.10 7.31 7.35
N HIS A 190 -4.17 8.06 7.06
CA HIS A 190 -5.53 7.62 7.38
C HIS A 190 -5.95 6.40 6.55
N MET A 191 -5.59 6.36 5.27
CA MET A 191 -5.89 5.20 4.42
C MET A 191 -5.18 3.93 4.93
N HIS A 192 -3.92 4.03 5.33
CA HIS A 192 -3.20 2.88 5.89
C HIS A 192 -3.54 2.58 7.35
N LEU A 193 -4.14 3.51 8.10
CA LEU A 193 -4.78 3.19 9.39
C LEU A 193 -6.07 2.41 9.16
N MET A 194 -6.89 2.76 8.16
CA MET A 194 -8.05 1.94 7.77
C MET A 194 -7.63 0.52 7.40
N GLU A 195 -6.61 0.35 6.58
CA GLU A 195 -6.04 -0.96 6.21
C GLU A 195 -5.58 -1.74 7.45
N ALA A 196 -4.84 -1.09 8.33
CA ALA A 196 -4.32 -1.68 9.56
C ALA A 196 -5.43 -2.08 10.54
N PHE A 197 -6.42 -1.20 10.76
CA PHE A 197 -7.54 -1.49 11.65
C PHE A 197 -8.48 -2.56 11.09
N THR A 198 -8.58 -2.67 9.76
CA THR A 198 -9.31 -3.76 9.10
C THR A 198 -8.71 -5.11 9.46
N THR A 199 -7.42 -5.29 9.24
CA THR A 199 -6.74 -6.57 9.52
C THR A 199 -6.64 -6.85 11.01
N LEU A 200 -6.46 -5.80 11.84
CA LEU A 200 -6.50 -5.93 13.29
C LEU A 200 -7.87 -6.41 13.78
N TYR A 201 -8.96 -5.85 13.23
CA TYR A 201 -10.30 -6.29 13.55
C TYR A 201 -10.59 -7.72 13.04
N GLU A 202 -10.16 -8.06 11.83
CA GLU A 202 -10.24 -9.43 11.30
C GLU A 202 -9.58 -10.43 12.26
N CYS A 203 -8.39 -10.08 12.78
CA CYS A 203 -7.63 -10.96 13.66
C CYS A 203 -8.24 -11.09 15.06
N THR A 204 -8.84 -10.03 15.62
CA THR A 204 -9.23 -9.97 17.02
C THR A 204 -10.74 -10.06 17.28
N GLY A 205 -11.56 -9.59 16.36
CA GLY A 205 -13.01 -9.43 16.54
C GLY A 205 -13.41 -8.43 17.63
N LYS A 206 -12.47 -7.64 18.21
CA LYS A 206 -12.74 -6.72 19.31
C LYS A 206 -13.54 -5.50 18.88
N ASP A 207 -14.59 -5.14 19.61
CA ASP A 207 -15.48 -4.01 19.30
C ASP A 207 -14.73 -2.66 19.26
N VAL A 208 -13.68 -2.47 20.07
CA VAL A 208 -12.88 -1.25 20.03
C VAL A 208 -12.18 -1.07 18.68
N HIS A 209 -11.65 -2.14 18.09
CA HIS A 209 -11.01 -2.09 16.76
C HIS A 209 -12.05 -1.82 15.67
N ARG A 210 -13.22 -2.47 15.77
CA ARG A 210 -14.35 -2.22 14.88
C ARG A 210 -14.78 -0.75 14.89
N ARG A 211 -14.95 -0.16 16.09
CA ARG A 211 -15.36 1.26 16.21
C ARG A 211 -14.33 2.21 15.62
N LYS A 212 -13.04 1.96 15.84
CA LYS A 212 -11.97 2.80 15.31
C LYS A 212 -11.80 2.66 13.79
N LEU A 213 -12.06 1.48 13.24
CA LEU A 213 -12.15 1.28 11.79
C LEU A 213 -13.32 2.09 11.19
N LEU A 214 -14.50 2.05 11.80
CA LEU A 214 -15.66 2.82 11.33
C LEU A 214 -15.44 4.34 11.42
N GLU A 215 -14.78 4.80 12.49
CA GLU A 215 -14.41 6.22 12.67
C GLU A 215 -13.44 6.67 11.58
N ASP A 216 -12.47 5.85 11.22
CA ASP A 216 -11.47 6.18 10.19
C ASP A 216 -12.08 6.15 8.78
N ILE A 217 -12.98 5.21 8.49
CA ILE A 217 -13.79 5.21 7.24
C ILE A 217 -14.60 6.51 7.13
N ASP A 218 -15.21 6.97 8.22
CA ASP A 218 -15.96 8.24 8.24
C ASP A 218 -15.06 9.45 7.94
N ILE A 219 -13.86 9.49 8.54
CA ILE A 219 -12.87 10.54 8.29
C ILE A 219 -12.44 10.53 6.82
N LEU A 220 -12.11 9.37 6.27
CA LEU A 220 -11.70 9.23 4.88
C LEU A 220 -12.79 9.71 3.93
N THR A 221 -14.01 9.24 4.10
CA THR A 221 -15.12 9.51 3.18
C THR A 221 -15.69 10.94 3.28
N ASN A 222 -15.65 11.55 4.48
CA ASN A 222 -16.30 12.83 4.75
C ASN A 222 -15.34 14.02 4.94
N ARG A 223 -14.02 13.78 5.13
CA ARG A 223 -13.00 14.83 5.31
C ARG A 223 -11.93 14.82 4.24
N ILE A 224 -11.41 13.62 3.91
CA ILE A 224 -10.24 13.45 3.04
C ILE A 224 -10.65 13.36 1.56
N ILE A 225 -11.76 12.71 1.26
CA ILE A 225 -12.28 12.67 -0.11
C ILE A 225 -12.87 14.04 -0.48
N HIS A 226 -12.43 14.58 -1.62
CA HIS A 226 -12.86 15.87 -2.13
C HIS A 226 -14.39 15.95 -2.27
N PRO A 227 -15.06 16.96 -1.69
CA PRO A 227 -16.54 16.97 -1.59
C PRO A 227 -17.26 17.01 -2.95
N VAL A 228 -16.64 17.58 -3.97
CA VAL A 228 -17.22 17.72 -5.32
C VAL A 228 -16.72 16.61 -6.24
N TYR A 229 -15.41 16.48 -6.40
CA TYR A 229 -14.80 15.57 -7.40
C TYR A 229 -14.65 14.13 -6.92
N LYS A 230 -14.85 13.88 -5.62
CA LYS A 230 -14.76 12.55 -5.00
C LYS A 230 -13.41 11.85 -5.16
N THR A 231 -12.35 12.60 -5.28
CA THR A 231 -10.96 12.11 -5.35
C THR A 231 -10.20 12.41 -4.05
N GLY A 232 -9.13 11.70 -3.76
CA GLY A 232 -8.36 11.88 -2.54
C GLY A 232 -7.60 13.21 -2.52
N ILE A 233 -7.67 13.94 -1.42
CA ILE A 233 -6.88 15.16 -1.16
C ILE A 233 -5.64 14.73 -0.36
N PRO A 234 -4.41 15.03 -0.81
CA PRO A 234 -3.21 14.46 -0.21
C PRO A 234 -2.89 14.96 1.21
N GLN A 235 -3.01 16.26 1.47
CA GLN A 235 -2.60 16.85 2.74
C GLN A 235 -3.56 17.92 3.26
N PHE A 236 -3.63 18.00 4.59
CA PHE A 236 -4.42 18.96 5.34
C PHE A 236 -3.62 19.56 6.50
N PHE A 237 -4.02 20.76 6.92
CA PHE A 237 -3.70 21.25 8.25
C PHE A 237 -4.56 20.52 9.31
N ARG A 238 -4.27 20.76 10.58
CA ARG A 238 -4.94 20.11 11.70
C ARG A 238 -6.47 20.21 11.69
N ASP A 239 -7.00 21.32 11.21
CA ASP A 239 -8.42 21.66 11.16
C ASP A 239 -9.14 21.19 9.88
N TRP A 240 -8.47 20.33 9.11
CA TRP A 240 -8.92 19.83 7.81
C TRP A 240 -8.98 20.87 6.68
N THR A 241 -8.37 22.05 6.87
CA THR A 241 -8.09 22.96 5.75
C THR A 241 -7.07 22.31 4.82
N VAL A 242 -7.33 22.31 3.51
CA VAL A 242 -6.40 21.74 2.52
C VAL A 242 -5.05 22.46 2.61
N ALA A 243 -3.99 21.67 2.75
CA ALA A 243 -2.63 22.16 2.86
C ALA A 243 -1.84 21.85 1.58
N PRO A 244 -0.93 22.73 1.15
CA PRO A 244 0.00 22.39 0.10
C PRO A 244 0.88 21.22 0.54
N GLN A 245 1.17 20.30 -0.40
CA GLN A 245 2.14 19.24 -0.15
C GLN A 245 3.52 19.85 0.12
N ILE A 246 4.21 19.30 1.10
CA ILE A 246 5.57 19.74 1.47
C ILE A 246 6.49 18.54 1.60
N LYS A 247 7.79 18.81 1.44
CA LYS A 247 8.85 17.88 1.80
C LYS A 247 9.02 17.86 3.32
N PHE A 248 9.06 16.67 3.92
CA PHE A 248 9.37 16.49 5.33
C PHE A 248 10.88 16.37 5.57
N ASP A 249 11.37 16.75 6.77
CA ASP A 249 12.78 16.61 7.19
C ASP A 249 13.22 15.14 7.27
N ILE A 250 12.28 14.23 7.42
CA ILE A 250 12.50 12.78 7.37
C ILE A 250 12.17 12.31 5.97
N ILE A 251 13.01 11.42 5.43
CA ILE A 251 12.70 10.71 4.19
C ILE A 251 11.38 9.96 4.38
N TRP A 252 10.36 10.51 3.75
CA TRP A 252 9.02 10.01 3.67
C TRP A 252 8.81 9.50 2.25
N GLY A 253 9.15 8.27 2.04
CA GLY A 253 9.03 7.71 0.72
C GLY A 253 10.17 8.08 -0.23
N TRP A 254 9.89 7.99 -1.50
CA TRP A 254 10.73 8.53 -2.53
C TRP A 254 10.54 10.02 -2.63
N ASP A 255 11.61 10.72 -2.37
CA ASP A 255 11.62 12.15 -2.45
C ASP A 255 11.69 12.60 -3.91
N ARG A 256 10.59 12.40 -4.64
CA ARG A 256 10.45 12.93 -6.01
C ARG A 256 10.45 14.46 -6.03
N PHE A 257 10.11 15.09 -4.92
CA PHE A 257 10.12 16.54 -4.80
C PHE A 257 11.54 17.13 -4.72
N SER A 258 12.56 16.32 -4.37
CA SER A 258 13.94 16.82 -4.25
C SER A 258 14.61 17.06 -5.58
N GLU A 259 14.25 16.32 -6.63
CA GLU A 259 14.94 16.35 -7.90
C GLU A 259 14.32 17.34 -8.90
N GLU A 260 12.99 17.43 -8.95
CA GLU A 260 12.27 18.21 -9.98
C GLU A 260 11.24 19.22 -9.42
N GLY A 261 11.02 19.25 -8.10
CA GLY A 261 9.95 20.01 -7.49
C GLY A 261 8.55 19.37 -7.74
N GLN A 262 7.52 19.96 -7.15
CA GLN A 262 6.15 19.50 -7.36
C GLN A 262 5.65 19.88 -8.77
N LYS A 263 5.23 18.88 -9.53
CA LYS A 263 4.53 19.09 -10.80
C LYS A 263 3.06 19.38 -10.52
N GLY A 264 2.53 20.48 -11.01
CA GLY A 264 1.12 20.84 -10.84
C GLY A 264 0.81 21.79 -9.69
N ASN A 265 -0.47 21.83 -9.28
CA ASN A 265 -0.95 22.74 -8.23
C ASN A 265 -0.84 22.04 -6.86
N ALA A 266 -0.12 22.68 -5.94
CA ALA A 266 0.14 22.15 -4.59
C ALA A 266 -1.13 21.86 -3.74
N THR A 267 -2.27 22.43 -4.10
CA THR A 267 -3.56 22.26 -3.39
C THR A 267 -4.68 21.72 -4.27
N ASP A 268 -4.41 21.47 -5.55
CA ASP A 268 -5.37 20.90 -6.50
C ASP A 268 -4.70 19.75 -7.26
N ASN A 269 -4.31 18.71 -6.50
CA ASN A 269 -3.79 17.48 -7.11
C ASN A 269 -4.34 16.25 -6.42
N THR A 270 -4.48 15.18 -7.20
CA THR A 270 -4.90 13.87 -6.73
C THR A 270 -4.06 12.79 -7.38
N CYS A 271 -3.71 11.76 -6.63
CA CYS A 271 -2.95 10.61 -7.09
C CYS A 271 -3.90 9.52 -7.58
N TYR A 272 -3.76 9.09 -8.84
CA TYR A 272 -4.62 8.06 -9.42
C TYR A 272 -4.44 6.69 -8.77
N GLY A 273 -3.21 6.38 -8.33
CA GLY A 273 -2.91 5.15 -7.58
C GLY A 273 -3.64 5.10 -6.24
N HIS A 274 -3.53 6.17 -5.43
CA HIS A 274 -4.22 6.24 -4.13
C HIS A 274 -5.75 6.23 -4.27
N ASN A 275 -6.29 6.83 -5.32
CA ASN A 275 -7.73 6.77 -5.57
C ASN A 275 -8.21 5.33 -5.77
N ALA A 276 -7.50 4.54 -6.58
CA ALA A 276 -7.82 3.14 -6.79
C ALA A 276 -7.52 2.27 -5.55
N GLU A 277 -6.44 2.57 -4.83
CA GLU A 277 -6.07 1.89 -3.59
C GLU A 277 -7.14 2.11 -2.51
N PHE A 278 -7.61 3.34 -2.32
CA PHE A 278 -8.70 3.63 -1.41
C PHE A 278 -9.95 2.79 -1.70
N VAL A 279 -10.32 2.65 -2.97
CA VAL A 279 -11.51 1.88 -3.35
C VAL A 279 -11.43 0.42 -2.89
N TRP A 280 -10.35 -0.27 -3.21
CA TRP A 280 -10.28 -1.68 -2.86
C TRP A 280 -10.01 -1.91 -1.36
N LEU A 281 -9.30 -0.98 -0.68
CA LEU A 281 -9.14 -1.02 0.77
C LEU A 281 -10.48 -0.80 1.49
N LEU A 282 -11.29 0.15 1.03
CA LEU A 282 -12.64 0.35 1.54
C LEU A 282 -13.51 -0.90 1.35
N LEU A 283 -13.49 -1.51 0.16
CA LEU A 283 -14.24 -2.74 -0.11
C LEU A 283 -13.79 -3.89 0.78
N HIS A 284 -12.49 -4.04 1.03
CA HIS A 284 -11.97 -5.02 1.97
C HIS A 284 -12.45 -4.75 3.40
N ALA A 285 -12.41 -3.49 3.84
CA ALA A 285 -12.92 -3.11 5.17
C ALA A 285 -14.41 -3.42 5.32
N LEU A 286 -15.22 -3.13 4.30
CA LEU A 286 -16.65 -3.44 4.31
C LEU A 286 -16.93 -4.94 4.34
N ASP A 287 -16.13 -5.75 3.63
CA ASP A 287 -16.27 -7.22 3.68
C ASP A 287 -15.96 -7.76 5.08
N ILE A 288 -14.89 -7.30 5.74
CA ILE A 288 -14.56 -7.70 7.11
C ILE A 288 -15.62 -7.22 8.13
N LEU A 289 -16.16 -6.02 7.92
CA LEU A 289 -17.26 -5.48 8.73
C LEU A 289 -18.62 -6.15 8.46
N LYS A 290 -18.73 -6.98 7.41
CA LYS A 290 -19.97 -7.56 6.91
C LYS A 290 -21.02 -6.50 6.57
N THR A 291 -20.56 -5.39 5.99
CA THR A 291 -21.36 -4.25 5.58
C THR A 291 -21.57 -4.31 4.07
N ASP A 292 -22.79 -4.00 3.62
CA ASP A 292 -23.12 -3.96 2.18
C ASP A 292 -22.31 -2.83 1.48
N PRO A 293 -21.47 -3.15 0.47
CA PRO A 293 -20.73 -2.15 -0.27
C PRO A 293 -21.63 -1.18 -1.08
N GLY A 294 -22.90 -1.53 -1.27
CA GLY A 294 -23.89 -0.70 -1.96
C GLY A 294 -24.03 0.70 -1.38
N ILE A 295 -23.79 0.87 -0.07
CA ILE A 295 -23.84 2.19 0.60
C ILE A 295 -22.79 3.18 0.09
N TYR A 296 -21.68 2.69 -0.49
CA TYR A 296 -20.61 3.50 -1.08
C TYR A 296 -20.53 3.36 -2.61
N SER A 297 -21.51 2.72 -3.26
CA SER A 297 -21.48 2.39 -4.69
C SER A 297 -21.23 3.62 -5.58
N ASP A 298 -21.93 4.74 -5.31
CA ASP A 298 -21.77 5.97 -6.09
C ASP A 298 -20.37 6.59 -5.89
N LEU A 299 -19.88 6.61 -4.66
CA LEU A 299 -18.54 7.11 -4.34
C LEU A 299 -17.48 6.29 -5.09
N ILE A 300 -17.55 4.96 -4.98
CA ILE A 300 -16.61 4.04 -5.61
C ILE A 300 -16.63 4.21 -7.13
N ARG A 301 -17.82 4.32 -7.72
CA ARG A 301 -17.98 4.54 -9.16
C ARG A 301 -17.33 5.84 -9.61
N ILE A 302 -17.59 6.95 -8.94
CA ILE A 302 -17.05 8.27 -9.29
C ILE A 302 -15.51 8.26 -9.22
N ILE A 303 -14.93 7.68 -8.18
CA ILE A 303 -13.47 7.57 -8.01
C ILE A 303 -12.84 6.75 -9.14
N LEU A 304 -13.40 5.59 -9.44
CA LEU A 304 -12.89 4.73 -10.50
C LEU A 304 -13.09 5.36 -11.89
N ASP A 305 -14.22 6.02 -12.14
CA ASP A 305 -14.48 6.74 -13.38
C ASP A 305 -13.47 7.86 -13.57
N HIS A 306 -13.19 8.65 -12.55
CA HIS A 306 -12.15 9.68 -12.60
C HIS A 306 -10.79 9.10 -12.97
N THR A 307 -10.43 7.95 -12.39
CA THR A 307 -9.16 7.26 -12.69
C THR A 307 -9.15 6.75 -14.14
N VAL A 308 -10.24 6.16 -14.63
CA VAL A 308 -10.35 5.66 -16.01
C VAL A 308 -10.29 6.80 -17.02
N ASP A 309 -11.02 7.89 -16.77
CA ASP A 309 -11.16 8.98 -17.72
C ASP A 309 -9.93 9.89 -17.79
N ASN A 310 -9.19 10.04 -16.68
CA ASN A 310 -8.08 10.99 -16.57
C ASN A 310 -6.72 10.34 -16.30
N GLY A 311 -6.69 9.22 -15.57
CA GLY A 311 -5.45 8.58 -15.12
C GLY A 311 -4.86 7.58 -16.10
N ILE A 312 -5.67 6.95 -16.97
CA ILE A 312 -5.19 5.92 -17.88
C ILE A 312 -4.58 6.52 -19.15
N ASP A 313 -3.37 6.09 -19.49
CA ASP A 313 -2.70 6.45 -20.75
C ASP A 313 -3.12 5.47 -21.86
N TYR A 314 -4.10 5.86 -22.67
CA TYR A 314 -4.56 5.00 -23.77
C TYR A 314 -3.63 5.01 -24.98
N GLU A 315 -2.63 5.91 -25.02
CA GLU A 315 -1.65 5.99 -26.11
C GLU A 315 -0.45 5.05 -25.87
N PHE A 316 0.15 5.11 -24.67
CA PHE A 316 1.34 4.33 -24.33
C PHE A 316 1.08 3.21 -23.31
N GLY A 317 -0.07 3.20 -22.68
CA GLY A 317 -0.44 2.24 -21.63
C GLY A 317 -0.09 2.68 -20.21
N GLY A 318 -0.69 1.99 -19.24
CA GLY A 318 -0.46 2.25 -17.81
C GLY A 318 -1.22 3.44 -17.26
N VAL A 319 -0.99 3.74 -15.97
CA VAL A 319 -1.59 4.85 -15.25
C VAL A 319 -0.56 5.97 -14.99
N TYR A 320 -0.97 7.20 -15.14
CA TYR A 320 -0.19 8.39 -14.77
C TYR A 320 -0.07 8.55 -13.25
N VAL A 321 0.90 9.33 -12.80
CA VAL A 321 1.16 9.54 -11.37
C VAL A 321 0.06 10.40 -10.73
N GLU A 322 -0.18 11.60 -11.24
CA GLU A 322 -1.12 12.53 -10.63
C GLU A 322 -1.70 13.54 -11.61
N GLY A 323 -2.82 14.15 -11.22
CA GLY A 323 -3.48 15.19 -11.97
C GLY A 323 -4.36 16.07 -11.09
N ALA A 324 -5.15 16.96 -11.70
CA ALA A 324 -6.11 17.81 -11.00
C ALA A 324 -7.35 17.03 -10.53
N HIS A 325 -7.98 17.48 -9.47
CA HIS A 325 -9.28 16.95 -9.03
C HIS A 325 -10.36 17.07 -10.12
N SER A 326 -10.36 18.17 -10.87
CA SER A 326 -11.31 18.40 -11.97
C SER A 326 -11.00 17.64 -13.25
N GLY A 327 -9.89 16.89 -13.28
CA GLY A 327 -9.38 16.19 -14.47
C GLY A 327 -8.14 16.89 -15.07
N GLY A 328 -7.45 16.12 -15.93
CA GLY A 328 -6.15 16.53 -16.50
C GLY A 328 -4.97 15.91 -15.75
N VAL A 329 -3.82 15.87 -16.39
CA VAL A 329 -2.61 15.18 -15.91
C VAL A 329 -1.50 16.16 -15.67
N TYR A 330 -0.92 16.15 -14.48
CA TYR A 330 0.25 16.94 -14.12
C TYR A 330 1.55 16.16 -14.34
N ASP A 331 1.57 14.90 -13.85
CA ASP A 331 2.72 14.04 -14.00
C ASP A 331 2.38 12.78 -14.81
N LYS A 332 3.03 12.66 -15.98
CA LYS A 332 2.80 11.58 -16.95
C LYS A 332 3.74 10.38 -16.77
N GLU A 333 4.63 10.41 -15.81
CA GLU A 333 5.48 9.27 -15.49
C GLU A 333 4.66 8.09 -14.96
N LYS A 334 5.30 6.93 -14.78
CA LYS A 334 4.65 5.68 -14.43
C LYS A 334 5.35 5.07 -13.21
N GLU A 335 4.76 5.21 -12.04
CA GLU A 335 5.23 4.55 -10.82
C GLU A 335 4.68 3.13 -10.71
N PHE A 336 5.52 2.19 -10.30
CA PHE A 336 5.20 0.77 -10.19
C PHE A 336 4.01 0.47 -9.26
N TRP A 337 3.98 1.12 -8.10
CA TRP A 337 2.97 0.86 -7.08
C TRP A 337 1.59 1.34 -7.55
N GLN A 338 1.53 2.43 -8.27
CA GLN A 338 0.26 2.93 -8.80
C GLN A 338 -0.31 2.00 -9.87
N GLN A 339 0.56 1.41 -10.72
CA GLN A 339 0.12 0.37 -11.66
C GLN A 339 -0.49 -0.81 -10.88
N ALA A 340 0.16 -1.25 -9.80
CA ALA A 340 -0.28 -2.35 -8.96
C ALA A 340 -1.66 -2.10 -8.33
N GLU A 341 -1.86 -0.92 -7.73
CA GLU A 341 -3.11 -0.56 -7.06
C GLU A 341 -4.27 -0.36 -8.03
N VAL A 342 -4.00 0.26 -9.18
CA VAL A 342 -5.01 0.47 -10.22
C VAL A 342 -5.46 -0.86 -10.83
N LEU A 343 -4.57 -1.84 -11.02
CA LEU A 343 -4.96 -3.18 -11.44
C LEU A 343 -6.01 -3.79 -10.50
N THR A 344 -5.79 -3.68 -9.19
CA THR A 344 -6.70 -4.23 -8.17
C THR A 344 -8.04 -3.49 -8.17
N GLY A 345 -8.03 -2.16 -8.10
CA GLY A 345 -9.24 -1.34 -8.06
C GLY A 345 -10.11 -1.45 -9.32
N LEU A 346 -9.49 -1.57 -10.50
CA LEU A 346 -10.25 -1.74 -11.75
C LEU A 346 -10.97 -3.08 -11.82
N LEU A 347 -10.39 -4.16 -11.30
CA LEU A 347 -11.06 -5.46 -11.22
C LEU A 347 -12.26 -5.42 -10.25
N ASP A 348 -12.17 -4.66 -9.16
CA ASP A 348 -13.32 -4.42 -8.30
C ASP A 348 -14.42 -3.64 -9.03
N GLY A 349 -14.05 -2.65 -9.85
CA GLY A 349 -15.00 -1.97 -10.75
C GLY A 349 -15.70 -2.92 -11.71
N VAL A 350 -14.98 -3.88 -12.29
CA VAL A 350 -15.58 -4.95 -13.14
C VAL A 350 -16.56 -5.80 -12.34
N ILE A 351 -16.17 -6.22 -11.13
CA ILE A 351 -17.01 -7.11 -10.30
C ILE A 351 -18.29 -6.40 -9.84
N LEU A 352 -18.20 -5.15 -9.43
CA LEU A 352 -19.32 -4.39 -8.88
C LEU A 352 -20.29 -3.89 -9.95
N PHE A 353 -19.76 -3.42 -11.08
CA PHE A 353 -20.56 -2.67 -12.05
C PHE A 353 -20.76 -3.40 -13.38
N GLY A 354 -19.93 -4.39 -13.71
CA GLY A 354 -20.02 -5.13 -14.98
C GLY A 354 -19.78 -4.27 -16.22
N ASP A 355 -19.17 -3.10 -16.08
CA ASP A 355 -18.94 -2.15 -17.18
C ASP A 355 -17.63 -2.48 -17.91
N ASP A 356 -17.72 -2.64 -19.23
CA ASP A 356 -16.58 -2.96 -20.09
C ASP A 356 -15.46 -1.91 -20.05
N LYS A 357 -15.75 -0.66 -19.61
CA LYS A 357 -14.71 0.39 -19.48
C LYS A 357 -13.62 0.03 -18.46
N TYR A 358 -14.00 -0.54 -17.30
CA TYR A 358 -13.04 -0.98 -16.28
C TYR A 358 -12.21 -2.16 -16.77
N TRP A 359 -12.82 -3.08 -17.49
CA TRP A 359 -12.10 -4.20 -18.10
C TRP A 359 -11.09 -3.75 -19.16
N ASN A 360 -11.47 -2.80 -20.03
CA ASN A 360 -10.59 -2.26 -21.05
C ASN A 360 -9.42 -1.49 -20.43
N ALA A 361 -9.68 -0.69 -19.39
CA ALA A 361 -8.64 0.00 -18.61
C ALA A 361 -7.71 -1.00 -17.91
N TYR A 362 -8.26 -2.03 -17.25
CA TYR A 362 -7.47 -3.10 -16.64
C TYR A 362 -6.52 -3.76 -17.65
N ARG A 363 -7.01 -4.14 -18.82
CA ARG A 363 -6.19 -4.77 -19.87
C ARG A 363 -5.10 -3.84 -20.39
N ASN A 364 -5.38 -2.54 -20.48
CA ASN A 364 -4.38 -1.52 -20.85
C ASN A 364 -3.24 -1.49 -19.83
N VAL A 365 -3.56 -1.34 -18.53
CA VAL A 365 -2.56 -1.28 -17.47
C VAL A 365 -1.83 -2.62 -17.32
N HIS A 366 -2.53 -3.75 -17.37
CA HIS A 366 -1.94 -5.09 -17.31
C HIS A 366 -0.89 -5.30 -18.40
N ARG A 367 -1.23 -4.99 -19.65
CA ARG A 367 -0.29 -5.09 -20.77
C ARG A 367 0.94 -4.20 -20.56
N PHE A 368 0.74 -2.96 -20.13
CA PHE A 368 1.85 -2.05 -19.85
C PHE A 368 2.78 -2.62 -18.75
N VAL A 369 2.21 -3.17 -17.69
CA VAL A 369 2.98 -3.82 -16.62
C VAL A 369 3.82 -4.97 -17.17
N PHE A 370 3.19 -5.88 -17.89
CA PHE A 370 3.86 -7.07 -18.40
C PHE A 370 4.85 -6.77 -19.53
N ASP A 371 4.63 -5.73 -20.32
CA ASP A 371 5.52 -5.39 -21.43
C ASP A 371 6.67 -4.44 -21.02
N LYS A 372 6.45 -3.56 -20.03
CA LYS A 372 7.35 -2.43 -19.72
C LYS A 372 7.83 -2.35 -18.27
N VAL A 373 6.95 -2.60 -17.30
CA VAL A 373 7.28 -2.36 -15.89
C VAL A 373 8.12 -3.50 -15.31
N ILE A 374 7.88 -4.74 -15.71
CA ILE A 374 8.63 -5.91 -15.25
C ILE A 374 10.04 -5.91 -15.87
N ASN A 375 11.07 -5.90 -15.02
CA ASN A 375 12.44 -6.17 -15.46
C ASN A 375 12.58 -7.67 -15.77
N LYS A 376 12.51 -8.03 -17.04
CA LYS A 376 12.56 -9.43 -17.50
C LYS A 376 13.85 -10.16 -17.13
N GLY A 377 14.91 -9.44 -16.77
CA GLY A 377 16.17 -10.05 -16.34
C GLY A 377 16.15 -10.64 -14.93
N VAL A 378 15.28 -10.13 -14.05
CA VAL A 378 15.23 -10.53 -12.63
C VAL A 378 13.82 -10.80 -12.11
N GLY A 379 12.77 -10.37 -12.82
CA GLY A 379 11.37 -10.64 -12.49
C GLY A 379 10.75 -9.64 -11.49
N GLU A 380 11.46 -8.62 -11.04
CA GLU A 380 10.89 -7.55 -10.21
C GLU A 380 10.60 -6.31 -11.08
N TRP A 381 9.79 -5.38 -10.59
CA TRP A 381 9.30 -4.23 -11.33
C TRP A 381 10.23 -3.03 -11.21
N TYR A 382 10.44 -2.31 -12.31
CA TYR A 382 11.12 -1.01 -12.28
C TYR A 382 10.29 -0.01 -11.46
N PRO A 383 10.93 0.80 -10.59
CA PRO A 383 10.22 1.69 -9.69
C PRO A 383 9.51 2.84 -10.39
N LEU A 384 10.19 3.46 -11.36
CA LEU A 384 9.73 4.64 -12.09
C LEU A 384 10.11 4.53 -13.54
N LEU A 385 9.16 4.80 -14.43
CA LEU A 385 9.36 4.81 -15.87
C LEU A 385 8.87 6.13 -16.46
N SER A 386 9.43 6.48 -17.61
CA SER A 386 8.92 7.56 -18.46
C SER A 386 7.50 7.25 -18.93
N ARG A 387 6.79 8.23 -19.46
CA ARG A 387 5.46 8.01 -20.07
C ARG A 387 5.47 6.87 -21.10
N LYS A 388 6.58 6.69 -21.84
CA LYS A 388 6.71 5.67 -22.89
C LYS A 388 7.12 4.30 -22.36
N GLY A 389 7.42 4.18 -21.07
CA GLY A 389 7.82 2.94 -20.44
C GLY A 389 9.34 2.69 -20.43
N ASP A 390 10.16 3.73 -20.61
CA ASP A 390 11.61 3.62 -20.42
C ASP A 390 11.94 3.78 -18.93
N PRO A 391 12.75 2.89 -18.33
CA PRO A 391 13.10 3.00 -16.90
C PRO A 391 13.88 4.30 -16.60
N ILE A 392 13.39 5.07 -15.61
CA ILE A 392 14.07 6.23 -15.03
C ILE A 392 14.86 5.77 -13.81
N TRP A 393 14.20 5.02 -12.90
CA TRP A 393 14.87 4.37 -11.78
C TRP A 393 14.95 2.88 -12.01
N THR A 394 16.11 2.30 -11.68
CA THR A 394 16.41 0.92 -12.07
C THR A 394 16.70 -0.02 -10.90
N HIS A 395 16.79 0.46 -9.67
CA HIS A 395 16.98 -0.41 -8.51
C HIS A 395 15.72 -1.28 -8.27
N MET A 396 15.94 -2.53 -7.90
CA MET A 396 14.86 -3.49 -7.69
C MET A 396 14.32 -3.50 -6.27
N GLY A 397 15.06 -2.92 -5.34
CA GLY A 397 14.67 -2.78 -3.94
C GLY A 397 15.29 -1.55 -3.29
N HIS A 398 14.61 -0.94 -2.31
CA HIS A 398 14.99 0.26 -1.59
C HIS A 398 14.31 0.30 -0.21
N SER A 399 14.68 1.24 0.68
CA SER A 399 13.99 1.43 1.98
C SER A 399 12.49 1.67 1.88
N TRP A 400 12.00 2.01 0.69
CA TRP A 400 10.59 2.28 0.41
C TRP A 400 9.99 1.35 -0.64
N LYS A 401 10.67 1.11 -1.77
CA LYS A 401 10.24 0.19 -2.83
C LYS A 401 10.66 -1.23 -2.49
N ILE A 402 9.69 -2.10 -2.24
CA ILE A 402 9.87 -3.52 -1.97
C ILE A 402 8.73 -4.33 -2.61
N ASN A 403 8.58 -5.59 -2.20
CA ASN A 403 7.63 -6.58 -2.72
C ASN A 403 6.14 -6.32 -2.40
N TYR A 404 5.83 -5.34 -1.58
CA TYR A 404 4.49 -5.15 -1.02
C TYR A 404 3.41 -4.97 -2.11
N HIS A 405 3.53 -3.92 -2.91
CA HIS A 405 2.55 -3.63 -3.96
C HIS A 405 2.58 -4.68 -5.08
N THR A 406 3.77 -5.12 -5.50
CA THR A 406 3.93 -6.04 -6.63
C THR A 406 3.37 -7.42 -6.35
N VAL A 407 3.74 -8.05 -5.23
CA VAL A 407 3.24 -9.38 -4.86
C VAL A 407 1.77 -9.32 -4.48
N ARG A 408 1.36 -8.34 -3.67
CA ARG A 408 -0.03 -8.17 -3.23
C ARG A 408 -0.98 -8.03 -4.42
N SER A 409 -0.65 -7.15 -5.38
CA SER A 409 -1.54 -6.94 -6.53
C SER A 409 -1.64 -8.17 -7.43
N MET A 410 -0.59 -8.98 -7.56
CA MET A 410 -0.65 -10.22 -8.34
C MET A 410 -1.55 -11.26 -7.66
N ILE A 411 -1.43 -11.46 -6.34
CA ILE A 411 -2.32 -12.34 -5.58
C ILE A 411 -3.76 -11.88 -5.71
N GLN A 412 -4.02 -10.61 -5.43
CA GLN A 412 -5.36 -10.03 -5.43
C GLN A 412 -6.00 -9.96 -6.83
N SER A 413 -5.19 -9.73 -7.87
CA SER A 413 -5.68 -9.76 -9.25
C SER A 413 -6.11 -11.17 -9.66
N ALA A 414 -5.33 -12.20 -9.32
CA ALA A 414 -5.70 -13.58 -9.59
C ALA A 414 -7.01 -13.96 -8.90
N GLU A 415 -7.18 -13.63 -7.62
CA GLU A 415 -8.41 -13.88 -6.86
C GLU A 415 -9.65 -13.19 -7.46
N ARG A 416 -9.51 -11.94 -7.92
CA ARG A 416 -10.61 -11.18 -8.53
C ARG A 416 -10.98 -11.71 -9.91
N LEU A 417 -9.98 -12.10 -10.69
CA LEU A 417 -10.22 -12.73 -11.98
C LEU A 417 -10.94 -14.08 -11.83
N ASP A 418 -10.61 -14.87 -10.82
CA ASP A 418 -11.33 -16.10 -10.48
C ASP A 418 -12.80 -15.82 -10.09
N LYS A 419 -13.07 -14.76 -9.31
CA LYS A 419 -14.44 -14.32 -9.02
C LYS A 419 -15.21 -13.94 -10.28
N ILE A 420 -14.58 -13.26 -11.23
CA ILE A 420 -15.18 -12.89 -12.53
C ILE A 420 -15.53 -14.15 -13.33
N LEU A 421 -14.65 -15.15 -13.38
CA LEU A 421 -14.94 -16.45 -14.05
C LEU A 421 -16.13 -17.16 -13.43
N THR A 422 -16.17 -17.23 -12.10
CA THR A 422 -17.23 -17.93 -11.36
C THR A 422 -18.58 -17.26 -11.56
N ASN A 423 -18.65 -15.93 -11.56
CA ASN A 423 -19.87 -15.17 -11.78
C ASN A 423 -20.38 -15.31 -13.22
N SER A 424 -19.48 -15.34 -14.21
CA SER A 424 -19.84 -15.58 -15.63
C SER A 424 -20.43 -16.97 -15.86
N GLY A 425 -20.01 -17.97 -15.09
CA GLY A 425 -20.56 -19.33 -15.15
C GLY A 425 -21.99 -19.43 -14.60
N LYS A 426 -22.31 -18.70 -13.53
CA LYS A 426 -23.65 -18.68 -12.91
C LYS A 426 -24.71 -18.00 -13.80
N ASN A 427 -24.31 -16.97 -14.56
CA ASN A 427 -25.23 -16.27 -15.48
C ASN A 427 -25.55 -17.05 -16.78
N LYS A 428 -24.78 -18.08 -17.13
CA LYS A 428 -25.04 -18.94 -18.27
C LYS A 428 -25.94 -20.15 -17.93
N SER A 429 -26.19 -20.40 -16.65
CA SER A 429 -27.01 -21.51 -16.16
C SER A 429 -28.40 -21.07 -15.67
N LYS A 430 -28.75 -19.81 -15.84
CA LYS A 430 -30.11 -19.25 -15.70
C LYS A 430 -30.64 -18.87 -17.07
#